data_b1ae0ede5f9b0ae3cd413998b7fc52cc
#
_entry.id   b1ae0ede5f9b0ae3cd413998b7fc52cc
#
_cell.length_a   1.000
_cell.length_b   1.000
_cell.length_c   1.000
_cell.angle_alpha   90.00
_cell.angle_beta   90.00
_cell.angle_gamma   90.00
#
_symmetry.space_group_name_H-M   'P 1'
#
loop_
_entity.id
_entity.type
_entity.pdbx_description
1 polymer ?
#
loop_
_entity_poly.entity_id
_entity_poly.type
_entity_poly.pdbx_seq_one_letter_code
_entity_poly.pdbx_strand_id
1 'polypeptide(L)'
;LGVMLELNCETDFVAKGEKFQALADELLNHLASSKIGELDKFLASKVNSGKTVQEVIDEGNAMLGEKIEIKRISVLTGSPVSLYLHKTSPDLPPQVGVLVQLKSAAGSVGKDIAQHIAAFAPLFVSRDQVPADEIAKERRLAEETARTEGKPEASIAKIVEGRVTGFVKEYHFEQALPKMLRKQCNRF
;
A
#
# COMPACT_ATOMS: atom_id res chain seq x y z
N LEU A 1 -16.37 0.72 -6.80
CA LEU A 1 -15.13 1.30 -7.30
C LEU A 1 -14.35 1.92 -6.15
N GLY A 2 -13.08 1.56 -6.02
CA GLY A 2 -12.11 2.24 -5.17
C GLY A 2 -10.91 2.65 -6.01
N VAL A 3 -10.48 3.90 -5.91
CA VAL A 3 -9.29 4.40 -6.58
C VAL A 3 -8.37 5.07 -5.57
N MET A 4 -7.09 4.95 -5.79
CA MET A 4 -6.06 5.60 -4.98
C MET A 4 -4.92 6.05 -5.89
N LEU A 5 -4.37 7.21 -5.58
CA LEU A 5 -3.26 7.81 -6.29
C LEU A 5 -2.26 8.33 -5.27
N GLU A 6 -1.00 7.99 -5.43
CA GLU A 6 0.10 8.54 -4.66
C GLU A 6 0.78 9.62 -5.50
N LEU A 7 0.60 10.88 -5.08
CA LEU A 7 1.22 12.05 -5.67
C LEU A 7 2.28 12.60 -4.71
N ASN A 8 3.50 12.67 -5.16
CA ASN A 8 4.65 13.12 -4.37
C ASN A 8 5.12 14.50 -4.82
N CYS A 9 5.60 15.30 -3.87
CA CYS A 9 6.33 16.55 -4.06
C CYS A 9 7.57 16.56 -3.15
N GLU A 10 8.42 17.57 -3.27
CA GLU A 10 9.69 17.60 -2.54
C GLU A 10 9.54 18.14 -1.12
N THR A 11 8.58 19.03 -0.86
CA THR A 11 8.42 19.67 0.44
C THR A 11 7.00 19.62 0.99
N ASP A 12 6.90 19.68 2.32
CA ASP A 12 5.64 19.81 3.05
C ASP A 12 4.91 21.12 2.74
N PHE A 13 5.64 22.19 2.37
CA PHE A 13 5.05 23.47 2.01
C PHE A 13 4.17 23.34 0.77
N VAL A 14 4.67 22.65 -0.26
CA VAL A 14 3.90 22.37 -1.48
C VAL A 14 2.76 21.41 -1.17
N ALA A 15 3.01 20.34 -0.40
CA ALA A 15 1.98 19.35 -0.05
C ALA A 15 0.76 19.98 0.66
N LYS A 16 0.97 21.01 1.48
CA LYS A 16 -0.10 21.76 2.19
C LYS A 16 -0.84 22.75 1.29
N GLY A 17 -0.23 23.11 0.15
CA GLY A 17 -0.74 24.15 -0.73
C GLY A 17 -2.02 23.73 -1.47
N GLU A 18 -2.97 24.64 -1.55
CA GLU A 18 -4.26 24.41 -2.25
C GLU A 18 -4.06 24.00 -3.72
N LYS A 19 -3.05 24.57 -4.40
CA LYS A 19 -2.75 24.23 -5.79
C LYS A 19 -2.31 22.78 -5.99
N PHE A 20 -1.49 22.24 -5.06
CA PHE A 20 -1.08 20.85 -5.08
C PHE A 20 -2.27 19.91 -4.80
N GLN A 21 -3.10 20.28 -3.83
CA GLN A 21 -4.30 19.50 -3.50
C GLN A 21 -5.31 19.51 -4.63
N ALA A 22 -5.51 20.65 -5.28
CA ALA A 22 -6.39 20.75 -6.45
C ALA A 22 -5.88 19.90 -7.64
N LEU A 23 -4.57 19.89 -7.88
CA LEU A 23 -3.96 19.00 -8.87
C LEU A 23 -4.19 17.53 -8.52
N ALA A 24 -4.00 17.15 -7.25
CA ALA A 24 -4.24 15.79 -6.79
C ALA A 24 -5.71 15.36 -6.99
N ASP A 25 -6.66 16.25 -6.69
CA ASP A 25 -8.09 16.02 -6.89
C ASP A 25 -8.47 15.87 -8.38
N GLU A 26 -7.89 16.70 -9.24
CA GLU A 26 -8.11 16.60 -10.70
C GLU A 26 -7.64 15.22 -11.22
N LEU A 27 -6.42 14.83 -10.86
CA LEU A 27 -5.83 13.56 -11.27
C LEU A 27 -6.60 12.36 -10.71
N LEU A 28 -7.04 12.43 -9.44
CA LEU A 28 -7.83 11.38 -8.80
C LEU A 28 -9.21 11.23 -9.47
N ASN A 29 -9.87 12.34 -9.80
CA ASN A 29 -11.16 12.33 -10.51
C ASN A 29 -11.01 11.74 -11.92
N HIS A 30 -9.92 12.05 -12.61
CA HIS A 30 -9.62 11.44 -13.90
C HIS A 30 -9.36 9.92 -13.76
N LEU A 31 -8.62 9.49 -12.75
CA LEU A 31 -8.39 8.07 -12.46
C LEU A 31 -9.71 7.34 -12.18
N ALA A 32 -10.61 7.95 -11.40
CA ALA A 32 -11.92 7.38 -11.08
C ALA A 32 -12.81 7.21 -12.31
N SER A 33 -12.77 8.17 -13.24
CA SER A 33 -13.58 8.15 -14.47
C SER A 33 -13.01 7.20 -15.52
N SER A 34 -11.70 7.25 -15.75
CA SER A 34 -11.00 6.43 -16.74
C SER A 34 -10.84 4.96 -16.32
N LYS A 35 -10.73 4.71 -15.01
CA LYS A 35 -10.50 3.37 -14.41
C LYS A 35 -9.24 2.67 -14.94
N ILE A 36 -8.25 3.42 -15.38
CA ILE A 36 -6.99 2.90 -15.91
C ILE A 36 -6.13 2.45 -14.73
N GLY A 37 -5.82 1.15 -14.64
CA GLY A 37 -5.05 0.56 -13.54
C GLY A 37 -3.54 0.49 -13.77
N GLU A 38 -3.05 0.84 -14.95
CA GLU A 38 -1.62 0.82 -15.32
C GLU A 38 -1.09 2.25 -15.37
N LEU A 39 0.01 2.52 -14.65
CA LEU A 39 0.55 3.87 -14.47
C LEU A 39 0.93 4.50 -15.82
N ASP A 40 1.67 3.80 -16.67
CA ASP A 40 2.13 4.34 -17.95
C ASP A 40 0.95 4.70 -18.88
N LYS A 41 -0.08 3.86 -18.91
CA LYS A 41 -1.31 4.14 -19.66
C LYS A 41 -2.09 5.32 -19.08
N PHE A 42 -2.09 5.45 -17.76
CA PHE A 42 -2.73 6.56 -17.08
C PHE A 42 -2.00 7.88 -17.38
N LEU A 43 -0.68 7.92 -17.32
CA LEU A 43 0.13 9.09 -17.66
C LEU A 43 -0.10 9.56 -19.12
N ALA A 44 -0.28 8.62 -20.04
CA ALA A 44 -0.56 8.91 -21.44
C ALA A 44 -2.05 9.25 -21.74
N SER A 45 -2.95 9.01 -20.78
CA SER A 45 -4.39 9.27 -20.97
C SER A 45 -4.71 10.76 -20.92
N LYS A 46 -5.79 11.16 -21.61
CA LYS A 46 -6.17 12.58 -21.71
C LYS A 46 -7.22 12.95 -20.67
N VAL A 47 -6.94 13.99 -19.91
CA VAL A 47 -7.90 14.65 -19.03
C VAL A 47 -8.91 15.50 -19.82
N ASN A 48 -9.91 16.04 -19.15
CA ASN A 48 -10.99 16.82 -19.80
C ASN A 48 -10.50 18.03 -20.62
N SER A 49 -9.34 18.62 -20.29
CA SER A 49 -8.73 19.71 -21.04
C SER A 49 -8.11 19.28 -22.37
N GLY A 50 -8.07 17.96 -22.65
CA GLY A 50 -7.43 17.39 -23.84
C GLY A 50 -5.93 17.12 -23.68
N LYS A 51 -5.31 17.59 -22.59
CA LYS A 51 -3.92 17.32 -22.24
C LYS A 51 -3.77 15.91 -21.69
N THR A 52 -2.58 15.33 -21.82
CA THR A 52 -2.24 14.09 -21.12
C THR A 52 -2.05 14.36 -19.63
N VAL A 53 -2.21 13.31 -18.80
CA VAL A 53 -1.89 13.37 -17.35
C VAL A 53 -0.44 13.83 -17.15
N GLN A 54 0.50 13.36 -17.98
CA GLN A 54 1.91 13.78 -17.89
C GLN A 54 2.07 15.29 -18.15
N GLU A 55 1.41 15.84 -19.18
CA GLU A 55 1.45 17.28 -19.44
C GLU A 55 0.85 18.11 -18.30
N VAL A 56 -0.20 17.62 -17.64
CA VAL A 56 -0.78 18.28 -16.46
C VAL A 56 0.20 18.27 -15.28
N ILE A 57 0.93 17.18 -15.08
CA ILE A 57 1.98 17.10 -14.05
C ILE A 57 3.14 18.05 -14.36
N ASP A 58 3.58 18.11 -15.63
CA ASP A 58 4.67 19.00 -16.06
C ASP A 58 4.31 20.48 -15.86
N GLU A 59 3.07 20.85 -16.12
CA GLU A 59 2.55 22.19 -15.80
C GLU A 59 2.50 22.44 -14.28
N GLY A 60 2.11 21.42 -13.50
CA GLY A 60 2.16 21.45 -12.03
C GLY A 60 3.57 21.71 -11.52
N ASN A 61 4.57 21.02 -12.08
CA ASN A 61 5.99 21.22 -11.76
C ASN A 61 6.43 22.66 -12.01
N ALA A 62 6.10 23.19 -13.19
CA ALA A 62 6.44 24.58 -13.55
C ALA A 62 5.73 25.61 -12.65
N MET A 63 4.47 25.35 -12.28
CA MET A 63 3.67 26.26 -11.44
C MET A 63 4.09 26.26 -9.98
N LEU A 64 4.46 25.09 -9.43
CA LEU A 64 4.78 24.91 -8.01
C LEU A 64 6.28 25.03 -7.73
N GLY A 65 7.14 24.93 -8.76
CA GLY A 65 8.59 25.07 -8.64
C GLY A 65 9.28 23.86 -7.99
N GLU A 66 8.57 22.74 -7.87
CA GLU A 66 9.08 21.48 -7.31
C GLU A 66 8.78 20.31 -8.26
N LYS A 67 9.56 19.24 -8.15
CA LYS A 67 9.25 17.98 -8.83
C LYS A 67 8.02 17.33 -8.19
N ILE A 68 6.97 17.17 -9.00
CA ILE A 68 5.77 16.42 -8.66
C ILE A 68 5.73 15.18 -9.54
N GLU A 69 5.43 14.04 -8.95
CA GLU A 69 5.29 12.78 -9.68
C GLU A 69 4.18 11.91 -9.10
N ILE A 70 3.48 11.18 -9.97
CA ILE A 70 2.63 10.07 -9.55
C ILE A 70 3.51 8.85 -9.36
N LYS A 71 3.60 8.38 -8.13
CA LYS A 71 4.41 7.21 -7.80
C LYS A 71 3.69 5.90 -8.07
N ARG A 72 2.41 5.86 -7.70
CA ARG A 72 1.55 4.66 -7.81
C ARG A 72 0.10 5.06 -8.01
N ILE A 73 -0.62 4.18 -8.69
CA ILE A 73 -2.08 4.20 -8.76
C ILE A 73 -2.64 2.83 -8.40
N SER A 74 -3.87 2.82 -7.93
CA SER A 74 -4.62 1.58 -7.68
C SER A 74 -6.08 1.77 -8.04
N VAL A 75 -6.64 0.79 -8.75
CA VAL A 75 -8.05 0.77 -9.17
C VAL A 75 -8.64 -0.58 -8.81
N LEU A 76 -9.64 -0.58 -7.93
CA LEU A 76 -10.38 -1.77 -7.51
C LEU A 76 -11.83 -1.68 -7.97
N THR A 77 -12.30 -2.67 -8.73
CA THR A 77 -13.65 -2.70 -9.30
C THR A 77 -14.38 -4.00 -8.94
N GLY A 78 -15.71 -3.98 -9.02
CA GLY A 78 -16.55 -5.17 -8.94
C GLY A 78 -17.13 -5.45 -7.58
N SER A 79 -16.34 -5.52 -6.53
CA SER A 79 -16.77 -5.84 -5.17
C SER A 79 -16.76 -4.61 -4.24
N PRO A 80 -17.40 -4.66 -3.08
CA PRO A 80 -17.34 -3.57 -2.11
C PRO A 80 -15.90 -3.23 -1.72
N VAL A 81 -15.58 -1.94 -1.67
CA VAL A 81 -14.26 -1.43 -1.30
C VAL A 81 -14.41 -0.55 -0.07
N SER A 82 -13.55 -0.77 0.92
CA SER A 82 -13.38 0.09 2.09
C SER A 82 -12.10 0.91 1.94
N LEU A 83 -12.18 2.18 2.31
CA LEU A 83 -11.07 3.13 2.28
C LEU A 83 -10.72 3.55 3.70
N TYR A 84 -9.44 3.62 3.99
CA TYR A 84 -8.90 4.30 5.15
C TYR A 84 -7.74 5.22 4.73
N LEU A 85 -7.80 6.46 5.17
CA LEU A 85 -6.76 7.47 4.98
C LEU A 85 -6.23 7.90 6.34
N HIS A 86 -4.92 7.82 6.53
CA HIS A 86 -4.26 8.21 7.77
C HIS A 86 -3.42 9.46 7.57
N LYS A 87 -3.65 10.47 8.42
CA LYS A 87 -2.83 11.67 8.51
C LYS A 87 -1.80 11.48 9.61
N THR A 88 -0.53 11.67 9.31
CA THR A 88 0.56 11.67 10.30
C THR A 88 0.74 13.04 10.93
N SER A 89 0.24 14.10 10.27
CA SER A 89 0.19 15.47 10.77
C SER A 89 -1.19 16.08 10.46
N PRO A 90 -1.76 16.91 11.37
CA PRO A 90 -3.04 17.59 11.13
C PRO A 90 -3.04 18.46 9.87
N ASP A 91 -1.90 19.10 9.57
CA ASP A 91 -1.75 20.08 8.51
C ASP A 91 -1.41 19.48 7.14
N LEU A 92 -1.08 18.19 7.10
CA LEU A 92 -0.73 17.51 5.85
C LEU A 92 -1.91 16.73 5.27
N PRO A 93 -1.95 16.55 3.94
CA PRO A 93 -2.81 15.54 3.32
C PRO A 93 -2.53 14.15 3.90
N PRO A 94 -3.44 13.18 3.75
CA PRO A 94 -3.19 11.81 4.17
C PRO A 94 -1.94 11.24 3.50
N GLN A 95 -1.02 10.69 4.29
CA GLN A 95 0.26 10.12 3.82
C GLN A 95 0.23 8.60 3.73
N VAL A 96 -0.74 7.96 4.38
CA VAL A 96 -0.98 6.53 4.25
C VAL A 96 -2.42 6.31 3.80
N GLY A 97 -2.58 5.57 2.72
CA GLY A 97 -3.88 5.18 2.20
C GLY A 97 -3.99 3.66 2.06
N VAL A 98 -5.14 3.11 2.41
CA VAL A 98 -5.44 1.68 2.29
C VAL A 98 -6.79 1.49 1.61
N LEU A 99 -6.80 0.70 0.54
CA LEU A 99 -8.00 0.17 -0.09
C LEU A 99 -8.13 -1.33 0.23
N VAL A 100 -9.26 -1.72 0.74
CA VAL A 100 -9.59 -3.13 1.00
C VAL A 100 -10.81 -3.53 0.19
N GLN A 101 -10.63 -4.47 -0.73
CA GLN A 101 -11.72 -5.06 -1.48
C GLN A 101 -12.20 -6.33 -0.76
N LEU A 102 -13.50 -6.42 -0.53
CA LEU A 102 -14.14 -7.53 0.15
C LEU A 102 -15.05 -8.28 -0.82
N LYS A 103 -15.25 -9.58 -0.61
CA LYS A 103 -16.18 -10.39 -1.43
C LYS A 103 -17.63 -9.93 -1.27
N SER A 104 -17.99 -9.44 -0.09
CA SER A 104 -19.32 -8.92 0.24
C SER A 104 -19.24 -7.70 1.14
N ALA A 105 -20.33 -6.96 1.26
CA ALA A 105 -20.40 -5.82 2.18
C ALA A 105 -20.27 -6.30 3.63
N ALA A 106 -19.32 -5.74 4.36
CA ALA A 106 -18.97 -6.16 5.73
C ALA A 106 -19.13 -5.05 6.79
N GLY A 107 -19.92 -4.02 6.51
CA GLY A 107 -20.15 -2.90 7.43
C GLY A 107 -18.86 -2.22 7.86
N SER A 108 -18.63 -2.07 9.17
CA SER A 108 -17.42 -1.45 9.74
C SER A 108 -16.15 -2.31 9.58
N VAL A 109 -16.30 -3.61 9.39
CA VAL A 109 -15.17 -4.57 9.34
C VAL A 109 -14.15 -4.20 8.27
N GLY A 110 -14.60 -3.74 7.11
CA GLY A 110 -13.70 -3.32 6.04
C GLY A 110 -12.82 -2.13 6.45
N LYS A 111 -13.37 -1.19 7.21
CA LYS A 111 -12.61 -0.06 7.76
C LYS A 111 -11.64 -0.52 8.85
N ASP A 112 -12.06 -1.41 9.73
CA ASP A 112 -11.22 -1.95 10.80
C ASP A 112 -10.01 -2.70 10.22
N ILE A 113 -10.24 -3.49 9.17
CA ILE A 113 -9.19 -4.17 8.40
C ILE A 113 -8.24 -3.14 7.77
N ALA A 114 -8.76 -2.10 7.12
CA ALA A 114 -7.93 -1.08 6.48
C ALA A 114 -7.07 -0.30 7.50
N GLN A 115 -7.60 0.01 8.68
CA GLN A 115 -6.84 0.60 9.78
C GLN A 115 -5.72 -0.30 10.27
N HIS A 116 -6.02 -1.60 10.40
CA HIS A 116 -5.02 -2.58 10.80
C HIS A 116 -3.89 -2.71 9.77
N ILE A 117 -4.22 -2.73 8.47
CA ILE A 117 -3.23 -2.72 7.40
C ILE A 117 -2.37 -1.45 7.45
N ALA A 118 -2.97 -0.29 7.69
CA ALA A 118 -2.23 0.96 7.81
C ALA A 118 -1.23 0.95 8.98
N ALA A 119 -1.59 0.30 10.09
CA ALA A 119 -0.76 0.23 11.29
C ALA A 119 0.42 -0.76 11.17
N PHE A 120 0.20 -1.90 10.51
CA PHE A 120 1.19 -2.99 10.44
C PHE A 120 1.90 -3.10 9.10
N ALA A 121 1.44 -2.38 8.07
CA ALA A 121 2.02 -2.35 6.73
C ALA A 121 2.41 -3.73 6.18
N PRO A 122 1.53 -4.76 6.22
CA PRO A 122 1.86 -6.09 5.74
C PRO A 122 2.20 -6.04 4.24
N LEU A 123 3.21 -6.80 3.82
CA LEU A 123 3.63 -6.86 2.42
C LEU A 123 2.80 -7.85 1.60
N PHE A 124 2.21 -8.85 2.24
CA PHE A 124 1.45 -9.91 1.58
C PHE A 124 0.13 -10.14 2.30
N VAL A 125 -0.91 -10.56 1.57
CA VAL A 125 -2.21 -10.89 2.16
C VAL A 125 -2.17 -12.28 2.79
N SER A 126 -1.57 -13.25 2.13
CA SER A 126 -1.51 -14.63 2.57
C SER A 126 -0.10 -15.23 2.47
N ARG A 127 0.16 -16.28 3.23
CA ARG A 127 1.48 -16.93 3.29
C ARG A 127 1.96 -17.43 1.91
N ASP A 128 1.07 -17.93 1.11
CA ASP A 128 1.34 -18.46 -0.23
C ASP A 128 1.73 -17.38 -1.24
N GLN A 129 1.48 -16.10 -0.92
CA GLN A 129 1.93 -14.96 -1.72
C GLN A 129 3.36 -14.53 -1.42
N VAL A 130 3.95 -15.01 -0.31
CA VAL A 130 5.35 -14.71 0.02
C VAL A 130 6.27 -15.41 -0.98
N PRO A 131 7.11 -14.69 -1.74
CA PRO A 131 8.00 -15.30 -2.72
C PRO A 131 8.95 -16.31 -2.07
N ALA A 132 9.14 -17.44 -2.74
CA ALA A 132 9.99 -18.52 -2.22
C ALA A 132 11.45 -18.09 -2.02
N ASP A 133 11.92 -17.16 -2.84
CA ASP A 133 13.27 -16.58 -2.73
C ASP A 133 13.42 -15.69 -1.49
N GLU A 134 12.39 -14.96 -1.08
CA GLU A 134 12.40 -14.20 0.18
C GLU A 134 12.45 -15.13 1.39
N ILE A 135 11.67 -16.21 1.38
CA ILE A 135 11.73 -17.25 2.43
C ILE A 135 13.12 -17.91 2.45
N ALA A 136 13.72 -18.17 1.28
CA ALA A 136 15.03 -18.78 1.18
C ALA A 136 16.16 -17.83 1.65
N LYS A 137 16.03 -16.53 1.42
CA LYS A 137 16.96 -15.49 1.92
C LYS A 137 16.90 -15.43 3.44
N GLU A 138 15.67 -15.34 4.01
CA GLU A 138 15.49 -15.31 5.46
C GLU A 138 16.02 -16.58 6.14
N ARG A 139 15.78 -17.74 5.53
CA ARG A 139 16.30 -19.02 6.02
C ARG A 139 17.83 -19.01 6.09
N ARG A 140 18.52 -18.58 5.04
CA ARG A 140 19.99 -18.47 4.99
C ARG A 140 20.51 -17.50 6.04
N LEU A 141 19.89 -16.33 6.16
CA LEU A 141 20.27 -15.32 7.15
C LEU A 141 20.09 -15.86 8.59
N ALA A 142 19.00 -16.53 8.85
CA ALA A 142 18.71 -17.13 10.15
C ALA A 142 19.73 -18.21 10.52
N GLU A 143 20.13 -19.04 9.55
CA GLU A 143 21.13 -20.10 9.71
C GLU A 143 22.52 -19.53 10.00
N GLU A 144 22.95 -18.55 9.19
CA GLU A 144 24.24 -17.87 9.37
C GLU A 144 24.33 -17.16 10.73
N THR A 145 23.26 -16.45 11.10
CA THR A 145 23.16 -15.78 12.40
C THR A 145 23.25 -16.79 13.56
N ALA A 146 22.51 -17.89 13.48
CA ALA A 146 22.52 -18.92 14.55
C ALA A 146 23.92 -19.54 14.73
N ARG A 147 24.65 -19.78 13.64
CA ARG A 147 26.03 -20.27 13.70
C ARG A 147 27.00 -19.23 14.28
N THR A 148 26.88 -17.97 13.86
CA THR A 148 27.69 -16.86 14.39
C THR A 148 27.46 -16.65 15.89
N GLU A 149 26.22 -16.84 16.36
CA GLU A 149 25.86 -16.80 17.79
C GLU A 149 26.31 -18.05 18.57
N GLY A 150 26.96 -19.02 17.94
CA GLY A 150 27.45 -20.22 18.58
C GLY A 150 26.36 -21.17 19.05
N LYS A 151 25.19 -21.18 18.40
CA LYS A 151 24.11 -22.11 18.79
C LYS A 151 24.49 -23.53 18.44
N PRO A 152 24.08 -24.53 19.27
CA PRO A 152 24.33 -25.93 18.99
C PRO A 152 23.76 -26.37 17.65
N GLU A 153 24.53 -27.08 16.82
CA GLU A 153 24.14 -27.51 15.48
C GLU A 153 22.79 -28.23 15.46
N ALA A 154 22.54 -29.07 16.47
CA ALA A 154 21.26 -29.79 16.65
C ALA A 154 20.04 -28.85 16.82
N SER A 155 20.25 -27.59 17.22
CA SER A 155 19.20 -26.61 17.48
C SER A 155 18.98 -25.68 16.32
N ILE A 156 19.92 -25.57 15.36
CA ILE A 156 19.90 -24.60 14.27
C ILE A 156 18.63 -24.75 13.43
N ALA A 157 18.29 -25.95 13.03
CA ALA A 157 17.10 -26.19 12.20
C ALA A 157 15.81 -25.65 12.86
N LYS A 158 15.64 -25.86 14.18
CA LYS A 158 14.49 -25.38 14.94
C LYS A 158 14.49 -23.85 15.08
N ILE A 159 15.65 -23.25 15.28
CA ILE A 159 15.82 -21.79 15.35
C ILE A 159 15.46 -21.16 14.01
N VAL A 160 15.97 -21.71 12.90
CA VAL A 160 15.70 -21.23 11.55
C VAL A 160 14.21 -21.30 11.23
N GLU A 161 13.54 -22.42 11.50
CA GLU A 161 12.08 -22.51 11.30
C GLU A 161 11.29 -21.53 12.17
N GLY A 162 11.73 -21.30 13.40
CA GLY A 162 11.16 -20.31 14.29
C GLY A 162 11.27 -18.88 13.72
N ARG A 163 12.44 -18.51 13.21
CA ARG A 163 12.68 -17.19 12.58
C ARG A 163 11.90 -17.02 11.28
N VAL A 164 11.91 -18.00 10.39
CA VAL A 164 11.11 -17.97 9.16
C VAL A 164 9.61 -17.86 9.47
N THR A 165 9.14 -18.59 10.48
CA THR A 165 7.75 -18.48 10.91
C THR A 165 7.45 -17.07 11.47
N GLY A 166 8.38 -16.47 12.23
CA GLY A 166 8.29 -15.09 12.72
C GLY A 166 8.24 -14.08 11.57
N PHE A 167 9.16 -14.20 10.62
CA PHE A 167 9.21 -13.37 9.42
C PHE A 167 7.89 -13.41 8.65
N VAL A 168 7.40 -14.62 8.33
CA VAL A 168 6.11 -14.76 7.63
C VAL A 168 4.97 -14.15 8.44
N LYS A 169 4.97 -14.26 9.78
CA LYS A 169 3.93 -13.64 10.63
C LYS A 169 3.96 -12.11 10.61
N GLU A 170 5.13 -11.53 10.56
CA GLU A 170 5.31 -10.07 10.58
C GLU A 170 4.84 -9.44 9.27
N TYR A 171 5.17 -10.06 8.13
CA TYR A 171 4.87 -9.52 6.79
C TYR A 171 3.56 -10.03 6.18
N HIS A 172 2.80 -10.84 6.89
CA HIS A 172 1.62 -11.52 6.39
C HIS A 172 0.34 -11.07 7.11
N PHE A 173 -0.58 -10.49 6.36
CA PHE A 173 -1.79 -9.85 6.87
C PHE A 173 -2.69 -10.76 7.71
N GLU A 174 -3.00 -11.98 7.26
CA GLU A 174 -3.90 -12.88 7.99
C GLU A 174 -3.43 -13.22 9.41
N GLN A 175 -2.12 -13.24 9.64
CA GLN A 175 -1.55 -13.53 10.97
C GLN A 175 -1.40 -12.28 11.83
N ALA A 176 -1.25 -11.10 11.23
CA ALA A 176 -1.24 -9.83 11.93
C ALA A 176 -2.64 -9.46 12.46
N LEU A 177 -3.72 -9.99 11.86
CA LEU A 177 -5.09 -9.73 12.30
C LEU A 177 -5.36 -10.21 13.73
N PRO A 178 -6.00 -9.40 14.57
CA PRO A 178 -6.56 -9.86 15.84
C PRO A 178 -7.48 -11.07 15.64
N LYS A 179 -7.46 -12.01 16.59
CA LYS A 179 -8.25 -13.26 16.49
C LYS A 179 -9.73 -13.04 16.17
N MET A 180 -10.29 -11.91 16.63
CA MET A 180 -11.67 -11.54 16.38
C MET A 180 -11.93 -11.16 14.92
N LEU A 181 -11.03 -10.38 14.32
CA LEU A 181 -11.11 -9.99 12.91
C LEU A 181 -10.80 -11.15 11.96
N ARG A 182 -9.90 -12.07 12.34
CA ARG A 182 -9.65 -13.31 11.57
C ARG A 182 -10.92 -14.15 11.39
N LYS A 183 -11.71 -14.31 12.46
CA LYS A 183 -12.98 -15.07 12.37
C LYS A 183 -14.00 -14.39 11.46
N GLN A 184 -13.96 -13.08 11.34
CA GLN A 184 -14.84 -12.32 10.46
C GLN A 184 -14.34 -12.36 9.00
N CYS A 185 -13.03 -12.25 8.76
CA CYS A 185 -12.45 -12.37 7.41
C CYS A 185 -12.68 -13.75 6.77
N ASN A 186 -12.64 -14.84 7.55
CA ASN A 186 -12.88 -16.19 7.04
C ASN A 186 -14.35 -16.49 6.73
N ARG A 187 -15.28 -15.59 7.05
CA ARG A 187 -16.71 -15.69 6.71
C ARG A 187 -17.10 -14.97 5.42
N PHE A 188 -16.19 -14.19 4.87
CA PHE A 188 -16.36 -13.39 3.65
C PHE A 188 -15.38 -13.82 2.56
#